data_f52f516ab739b99c0302f4be76727551
#
_entry.id   f52f516ab739b99c0302f4be76727551
#
_cell.length_a   1.000
_cell.length_b   1.000
_cell.length_c   1.000
_cell.angle_alpha   90.00
_cell.angle_beta   90.00
_cell.angle_gamma   90.00
#
_symmetry.space_group_name_H-M   'P 1'
#
loop_
_entity.id
_entity.type
_entity.pdbx_description
1 polymer ?
#
loop_
_entity_poly.entity_id
_entity_poly.type
_entity_poly.pdbx_seq_one_letter_code
_entity_poly.pdbx_strand_id
1 'polypeptide(L)'
;MTALLSPTPVYKAFDNDGSPLAGGKLYTYVAGTSTPQVTYKDSTQSSPNTNPVILNARGECALWLDPALTYKLQLTDSLGNQIPGYPVDNILGGLNLSQQGLGAVLFPPSPAEIAASVTIVQGWYNYGIPDRYGVNTTPGTTD
;
A
#
# COMPACT_ATOMS: atom_id res chain seq x y z
N MET A 1 0.32 -13.23 0.16
CA MET A 1 0.10 -11.91 0.78
C MET A 1 -1.38 -11.61 0.77
N THR A 2 -1.93 -10.98 1.79
CA THR A 2 -3.35 -10.59 1.82
C THR A 2 -3.47 -9.10 1.47
N ALA A 3 -4.47 -8.74 0.66
CA ALA A 3 -4.79 -7.34 0.40
C ALA A 3 -5.51 -6.73 1.61
N LEU A 4 -5.40 -5.42 1.76
CA LEU A 4 -6.14 -4.67 2.76
C LEU A 4 -7.39 -4.03 2.13
N LEU A 5 -8.42 -3.88 2.95
CA LEU A 5 -9.59 -3.12 2.56
C LEU A 5 -9.19 -1.65 2.33
N SER A 6 -9.76 -1.01 1.32
CA SER A 6 -9.62 0.45 1.17
C SER A 6 -10.16 1.16 2.43
N PRO A 7 -9.78 2.42 2.69
CA PRO A 7 -10.16 3.15 3.92
C PRO A 7 -11.66 3.13 4.24
N THR A 8 -12.51 2.90 3.24
CA THR A 8 -13.94 2.67 3.42
C THR A 8 -14.26 1.19 3.20
N PRO A 9 -15.15 0.56 3.99
CA PRO A 9 -15.52 -0.86 3.85
C PRO A 9 -16.02 -1.22 2.45
N VAL A 10 -16.69 -0.27 1.78
CA VAL A 10 -17.09 -0.33 0.38
C VAL A 10 -16.69 0.99 -0.26
N TYR A 11 -15.94 0.94 -1.35
CA TYR A 11 -15.67 2.14 -2.12
C TYR A 11 -16.98 2.68 -2.69
N LYS A 12 -17.25 3.96 -2.45
CA LYS A 12 -18.45 4.65 -2.89
C LYS A 12 -18.08 5.97 -3.53
N ALA A 13 -18.69 6.26 -4.66
CA ALA A 13 -18.51 7.52 -5.38
C ALA A 13 -19.85 8.18 -5.72
N PHE A 14 -19.79 9.49 -5.81
CA PHE A 14 -20.91 10.36 -6.15
C PHE A 14 -20.56 11.22 -7.36
N ASP A 15 -21.57 11.66 -8.08
CA ASP A 15 -21.43 12.68 -9.11
C ASP A 15 -21.36 14.09 -8.48
N ASN A 16 -21.29 15.12 -9.33
CA ASN A 16 -21.20 16.50 -8.88
C ASN A 16 -22.46 17.01 -8.16
N ASP A 17 -23.57 16.34 -8.32
CA ASP A 17 -24.85 16.69 -7.71
C ASP A 17 -25.10 15.91 -6.40
N GLY A 18 -24.14 15.04 -6.02
CA GLY A 18 -24.24 14.20 -4.83
C GLY A 18 -25.08 12.94 -5.03
N SER A 19 -25.48 12.62 -6.26
CA SER A 19 -26.13 11.36 -6.58
C SER A 19 -25.12 10.22 -6.71
N PRO A 20 -25.49 8.96 -6.43
CA PRO A 20 -24.58 7.83 -6.64
C PRO A 20 -24.06 7.74 -8.08
N LEU A 21 -22.76 7.58 -8.24
CA LEU A 21 -22.12 7.51 -9.56
C LEU A 21 -22.34 6.14 -10.21
N ALA A 22 -23.59 5.88 -10.62
CA ALA A 22 -23.99 4.62 -11.24
C ALA A 22 -23.26 4.39 -12.57
N GLY A 23 -22.63 3.23 -12.74
CA GLY A 23 -21.87 2.89 -13.95
C GLY A 23 -20.56 3.69 -14.10
N GLY A 24 -20.17 4.46 -13.09
CA GLY A 24 -18.88 5.14 -13.06
C GLY A 24 -17.72 4.16 -13.21
N LYS A 25 -16.60 4.65 -13.68
CA LYS A 25 -15.40 3.85 -13.99
C LYS A 25 -14.23 4.32 -13.13
N LEU A 26 -13.77 3.42 -12.25
CA LEU A 26 -12.59 3.67 -11.43
C LEU A 26 -11.37 2.98 -12.08
N TYR A 27 -10.45 3.79 -12.57
CA TYR A 27 -9.18 3.32 -13.10
C TYR A 27 -8.14 3.32 -11.98
N THR A 28 -7.32 2.29 -11.93
CA THR A 28 -6.25 2.13 -10.97
C THR A 28 -4.91 1.96 -11.68
N TYR A 29 -3.94 2.78 -11.31
CA TYR A 29 -2.61 2.82 -11.93
C TYR A 29 -1.51 2.74 -10.89
N VAL A 30 -0.32 2.38 -11.32
CA VAL A 30 0.91 2.56 -10.53
C VAL A 30 1.09 4.06 -10.26
N ALA A 31 1.38 4.42 -9.02
CA ALA A 31 1.57 5.82 -8.62
C ALA A 31 2.54 6.56 -9.55
N GLY A 32 2.22 7.79 -9.90
CA GLY A 32 3.01 8.63 -10.81
C GLY A 32 2.97 8.23 -12.28
N THR A 33 2.21 7.17 -12.67
CA THR A 33 2.21 6.64 -14.04
C THR A 33 0.81 6.48 -14.63
N SER A 34 0.75 5.96 -15.86
CA SER A 34 -0.50 5.51 -16.51
C SER A 34 -0.53 3.99 -16.69
N THR A 35 0.42 3.27 -16.07
CA THR A 35 0.47 1.80 -16.13
C THR A 35 -0.64 1.23 -15.22
N PRO A 36 -1.54 0.37 -15.73
CA PRO A 36 -2.58 -0.23 -14.92
C PRO A 36 -2.01 -0.99 -13.71
N GLN A 37 -2.64 -0.78 -12.55
CA GLN A 37 -2.28 -1.46 -11.30
C GLN A 37 -3.45 -2.32 -10.84
N VAL A 38 -3.17 -3.58 -10.50
CA VAL A 38 -4.20 -4.53 -10.08
C VAL A 38 -4.78 -4.16 -8.72
N THR A 39 -6.09 -4.34 -8.58
CA THR A 39 -6.83 -4.32 -7.30
C THR A 39 -7.69 -5.57 -7.21
N TYR A 40 -8.27 -5.85 -6.06
CA TYR A 40 -8.95 -7.11 -5.81
C TYR A 40 -10.36 -6.90 -5.25
N LYS A 41 -11.19 -7.94 -5.38
CA LYS A 41 -12.56 -7.99 -4.83
C LYS A 41 -12.58 -8.55 -3.41
N ASP A 42 -11.49 -9.18 -2.97
CA ASP A 42 -11.39 -9.91 -1.70
C ASP A 42 -10.02 -9.73 -1.04
N SER A 43 -9.95 -10.02 0.26
CA SER A 43 -8.75 -9.87 1.08
C SER A 43 -7.65 -10.89 0.77
N THR A 44 -7.98 -11.98 0.09
CA THR A 44 -7.01 -13.05 -0.21
C THR A 44 -6.29 -12.83 -1.54
N GLN A 45 -6.66 -11.77 -2.27
CA GLN A 45 -6.13 -11.46 -3.62
C GLN A 45 -6.47 -12.55 -4.66
N SER A 46 -7.50 -13.35 -4.42
CA SER A 46 -7.88 -14.45 -5.31
C SER A 46 -8.72 -14.01 -6.50
N SER A 47 -9.41 -12.87 -6.38
CA SER A 47 -10.33 -12.34 -7.40
C SER A 47 -9.92 -10.92 -7.81
N PRO A 48 -9.10 -10.76 -8.86
CA PRO A 48 -8.72 -9.43 -9.33
C PRO A 48 -9.92 -8.67 -9.89
N ASN A 49 -9.92 -7.36 -9.69
CA ASN A 49 -10.83 -6.46 -10.36
C ASN A 49 -10.45 -6.28 -11.83
N THR A 50 -11.43 -5.95 -12.66
CA THR A 50 -11.16 -5.37 -13.98
C THR A 50 -10.57 -3.96 -13.83
N ASN A 51 -9.84 -3.48 -14.80
CA ASN A 51 -9.41 -2.08 -14.85
C ASN A 51 -9.89 -1.45 -16.16
N PRO A 52 -10.89 -0.55 -16.13
CA PRO A 52 -11.50 0.04 -14.94
C PRO A 52 -12.41 -0.92 -14.15
N VAL A 53 -12.55 -0.61 -12.85
CA VAL A 53 -13.60 -1.18 -12.01
C VAL A 53 -14.89 -0.43 -12.30
N ILE A 54 -15.97 -1.15 -12.61
CA ILE A 54 -17.27 -0.54 -12.89
C ILE A 54 -18.10 -0.47 -11.60
N LEU A 55 -18.56 0.72 -11.28
CA LEU A 55 -19.42 0.94 -10.11
C LEU A 55 -20.84 0.44 -10.38
N ASN A 56 -21.46 -0.13 -9.36
CA ASN A 56 -22.85 -0.59 -9.43
C ASN A 56 -23.85 0.58 -9.47
N ALA A 57 -25.16 0.28 -9.49
CA ALA A 57 -26.22 1.30 -9.51
C ALA A 57 -26.22 2.23 -8.27
N ARG A 58 -25.54 1.84 -7.18
CA ARG A 58 -25.37 2.67 -5.98
C ARG A 58 -24.05 3.41 -5.93
N GLY A 59 -23.28 3.41 -7.04
CA GLY A 59 -21.96 4.02 -7.10
C GLY A 59 -20.90 3.29 -6.28
N GLU A 60 -21.04 1.97 -6.07
CA GLU A 60 -20.21 1.19 -5.16
C GLU A 60 -19.43 0.10 -5.88
N CYS A 61 -18.26 -0.25 -5.34
CA CYS A 61 -17.52 -1.46 -5.71
C CYS A 61 -16.69 -2.00 -4.53
N ALA A 62 -16.34 -3.29 -4.62
CA ALA A 62 -15.32 -3.86 -3.74
C ALA A 62 -13.94 -3.41 -4.23
N LEU A 63 -13.16 -2.79 -3.36
CA LEU A 63 -11.82 -2.28 -3.67
C LEU A 63 -10.83 -2.68 -2.58
N TRP A 64 -10.10 -3.75 -2.83
CA TRP A 64 -9.03 -4.22 -1.98
C TRP A 64 -7.69 -3.90 -2.63
N LEU A 65 -6.81 -3.26 -1.89
CA LEU A 65 -5.51 -2.81 -2.34
C LEU A 65 -4.41 -3.72 -1.81
N ASP A 66 -3.36 -3.93 -2.61
CA ASP A 66 -2.16 -4.62 -2.14
C ASP A 66 -1.36 -3.66 -1.23
N PRO A 67 -1.09 -4.05 0.04
CA PRO A 67 -0.38 -3.18 0.98
C PRO A 67 1.08 -2.90 0.60
N ALA A 68 1.65 -3.68 -0.30
CA ALA A 68 3.02 -3.48 -0.79
C ALA A 68 3.12 -2.46 -1.93
N LEU A 69 1.97 -1.98 -2.45
CA LEU A 69 1.90 -1.15 -3.65
C LEU A 69 1.37 0.25 -3.35
N THR A 70 1.71 1.18 -4.25
CA THR A 70 1.16 2.54 -4.25
C THR A 70 0.34 2.75 -5.51
N TYR A 71 -0.76 3.46 -5.37
CA TYR A 71 -1.77 3.60 -6.40
C TYR A 71 -2.00 5.05 -6.81
N LYS A 72 -2.40 5.23 -8.06
CA LYS A 72 -3.09 6.42 -8.55
C LYS A 72 -4.49 6.00 -8.97
N LEU A 73 -5.51 6.69 -8.44
CA LEU A 73 -6.91 6.47 -8.77
C LEU A 73 -7.42 7.57 -9.67
N GLN A 74 -8.09 7.20 -10.76
CA GLN A 74 -8.81 8.11 -11.64
C GLN A 74 -10.25 7.66 -11.74
N LEU A 75 -11.18 8.57 -11.51
CA LEU A 75 -12.61 8.30 -11.53
C LEU A 75 -13.26 9.09 -12.67
N THR A 76 -14.10 8.39 -13.45
CA THR A 76 -14.94 9.00 -14.48
C THR A 76 -16.39 8.58 -14.31
N ASP A 77 -17.30 9.34 -14.90
CA ASP A 77 -18.69 8.89 -15.05
C ASP A 77 -18.82 7.74 -16.07
N SER A 78 -20.03 7.28 -16.31
CA SER A 78 -20.30 6.22 -17.28
C SER A 78 -19.95 6.60 -18.73
N LEU A 79 -19.95 7.89 -19.04
CA LEU A 79 -19.64 8.46 -20.36
C LEU A 79 -18.13 8.68 -20.55
N GLY A 80 -17.34 8.62 -19.48
CA GLY A 80 -15.89 8.84 -19.50
C GLY A 80 -15.45 10.25 -19.12
N ASN A 81 -16.36 11.12 -18.68
CA ASN A 81 -15.98 12.43 -18.16
C ASN A 81 -15.36 12.29 -16.77
N GLN A 82 -14.25 12.96 -16.55
CA GLN A 82 -13.53 12.89 -15.28
C GLN A 82 -14.33 13.58 -14.16
N ILE A 83 -14.41 12.91 -13.02
CA ILE A 83 -15.00 13.47 -11.80
C ILE A 83 -14.00 14.46 -11.17
N PRO A 84 -14.44 15.67 -10.78
CA PRO A 84 -13.59 16.64 -10.10
C PRO A 84 -12.93 16.07 -8.84
N GLY A 85 -11.69 16.49 -8.57
CA GLY A 85 -10.89 15.96 -7.46
C GLY A 85 -10.06 14.74 -7.82
N TYR A 86 -10.24 14.15 -8.99
CA TYR A 86 -9.39 13.08 -9.52
C TYR A 86 -8.50 13.58 -10.67
N PRO A 87 -7.35 12.93 -10.96
CA PRO A 87 -6.83 11.74 -10.27
C PRO A 87 -6.28 12.08 -8.87
N VAL A 88 -6.35 11.09 -7.97
CA VAL A 88 -5.66 11.12 -6.68
C VAL A 88 -4.46 10.18 -6.77
N ASP A 89 -3.28 10.68 -6.47
CA ASP A 89 -2.02 9.95 -6.61
C ASP A 89 -1.37 9.62 -5.25
N ASN A 90 -0.38 8.72 -5.28
CA ASN A 90 0.39 8.28 -4.11
C ASN A 90 -0.46 7.68 -2.98
N ILE A 91 -1.55 6.99 -3.32
CA ILE A 91 -2.38 6.27 -2.36
C ILE A 91 -1.64 4.99 -1.95
N LEU A 92 -1.36 4.87 -0.66
CA LEU A 92 -0.80 3.64 -0.11
C LEU A 92 -1.87 2.55 -0.08
N GLY A 93 -1.52 1.34 -0.54
CA GLY A 93 -2.39 0.17 -0.45
C GLY A 93 -2.66 -0.27 0.99
N GLY A 94 -1.77 0.10 1.90
CA GLY A 94 -1.89 -0.16 3.33
C GLY A 94 -0.63 0.23 4.08
N LEU A 95 -0.68 0.16 5.40
CA LEU A 95 0.52 0.25 6.21
C LEU A 95 1.21 -1.12 6.19
N ASN A 96 2.29 -1.24 5.43
CA ASN A 96 3.15 -2.41 5.50
C ASN A 96 4.06 -2.30 6.73
N LEU A 97 3.51 -2.67 7.90
CA LEU A 97 4.27 -2.77 9.14
C LEU A 97 5.07 -4.08 9.13
N SER A 98 6.09 -4.15 8.27
CA SER A 98 7.08 -5.23 8.39
C SER A 98 7.84 -5.08 9.72
N GLN A 99 8.32 -6.19 10.29
CA GLN A 99 9.21 -6.15 11.45
C GLN A 99 10.36 -5.16 11.24
N GLN A 100 10.90 -5.13 10.03
CA GLN A 100 11.99 -4.25 9.65
C GLN A 100 11.57 -2.77 9.64
N GLY A 101 10.37 -2.45 9.16
CA GLY A 101 9.82 -1.08 9.17
C GLY A 101 9.53 -0.60 10.60
N LEU A 102 8.95 -1.44 11.45
CA LEU A 102 8.74 -1.15 12.86
C LEU A 102 10.08 -0.99 13.60
N GLY A 103 11.04 -1.86 13.33
CA GLY A 103 12.37 -1.80 13.92
C GLY A 103 13.09 -0.51 13.59
N ALA A 104 13.01 -0.04 12.35
CA ALA A 104 13.60 1.23 11.93
C ALA A 104 12.99 2.45 12.66
N VAL A 105 11.73 2.37 13.05
CA VAL A 105 11.04 3.42 13.82
C VAL A 105 11.37 3.33 15.32
N LEU A 106 11.37 2.13 15.88
CA LEU A 106 11.57 1.90 17.30
C LEU A 106 13.05 1.94 17.71
N PHE A 107 13.92 1.43 16.83
CA PHE A 107 15.36 1.32 17.06
C PHE A 107 16.13 1.84 15.84
N PRO A 108 16.07 3.15 15.53
CA PRO A 108 16.82 3.74 14.42
C PRO A 108 18.32 3.53 14.62
N PRO A 109 19.16 3.60 13.57
CA PRO A 109 20.60 3.53 13.73
C PRO A 109 21.10 4.55 14.75
N SER A 110 21.84 4.10 15.75
CA SER A 110 22.44 4.99 16.75
C SER A 110 23.59 5.81 16.13
N PRO A 111 23.94 6.97 16.70
CA PRO A 111 25.09 7.76 16.24
C PRO A 111 26.40 6.95 16.22
N ALA A 112 26.58 6.02 17.14
CA ALA A 112 27.74 5.14 17.20
C ALA A 112 27.74 4.12 16.05
N GLU A 113 26.60 3.51 15.74
CA GLU A 113 26.45 2.60 14.61
C GLU A 113 26.69 3.31 13.27
N ILE A 114 26.19 4.55 13.14
CA ILE A 114 26.41 5.38 11.95
C ILE A 114 27.88 5.72 11.80
N ALA A 115 28.53 6.18 12.88
CA ALA A 115 29.94 6.55 12.88
C ALA A 115 30.87 5.36 12.59
N ALA A 116 30.49 4.16 13.05
CA ALA A 116 31.22 2.93 12.81
C ALA A 116 30.90 2.27 11.46
N SER A 117 29.96 2.85 10.69
CA SER A 117 29.46 2.28 9.41
C SER A 117 29.02 0.82 9.54
N VAL A 118 28.39 0.47 10.65
CA VAL A 118 27.95 -0.90 10.93
C VAL A 118 26.74 -1.25 10.09
N THR A 119 26.76 -2.41 9.45
CA THR A 119 25.60 -2.94 8.73
C THR A 119 24.59 -3.55 9.72
N ILE A 120 23.40 -2.97 9.80
CA ILE A 120 22.30 -3.49 10.62
C ILE A 120 21.54 -4.50 9.78
N VAL A 121 21.58 -5.77 10.15
CA VAL A 121 20.90 -6.86 9.44
C VAL A 121 19.46 -7.01 9.92
N GLN A 122 19.23 -6.85 11.22
CA GLN A 122 17.93 -7.03 11.86
C GLN A 122 17.59 -5.82 12.75
N GLY A 123 17.13 -4.74 12.12
CA GLY A 123 16.87 -3.46 12.77
C GLY A 123 15.78 -3.44 13.84
N TRP A 124 15.02 -4.54 14.01
CA TRP A 124 13.97 -4.67 15.04
C TRP A 124 14.51 -5.12 16.41
N TYR A 125 15.76 -5.54 16.49
CA TYR A 125 16.40 -5.81 17.79
C TYR A 125 16.95 -4.54 18.42
N ASN A 126 16.90 -4.50 19.74
CA ASN A 126 17.46 -3.41 20.54
C ASN A 126 18.99 -3.31 20.36
N TYR A 127 19.55 -2.15 20.72
CA TYR A 127 20.97 -1.91 20.71
C TYR A 127 21.73 -2.91 21.61
N GLY A 128 22.92 -3.33 21.18
CA GLY A 128 23.77 -4.24 21.95
C GLY A 128 23.36 -5.71 21.91
N ILE A 129 22.29 -6.07 21.17
CA ILE A 129 21.93 -7.47 20.93
C ILE A 129 22.69 -7.95 19.68
N PRO A 130 23.49 -9.06 19.77
CA PRO A 130 24.26 -9.54 18.63
C PRO A 130 23.43 -9.81 17.36
N ASP A 131 22.20 -10.32 17.54
CA ASP A 131 21.28 -10.62 16.44
C ASP A 131 20.92 -9.39 15.59
N ARG A 132 21.05 -8.17 16.13
CA ARG A 132 20.88 -6.93 15.38
C ARG A 132 21.89 -6.80 14.24
N TYR A 133 23.08 -7.33 14.43
CA TYR A 133 24.20 -7.23 13.48
C TYR A 133 24.40 -8.49 12.65
N GLY A 134 23.56 -9.49 12.82
CA GLY A 134 23.62 -10.77 12.14
C GLY A 134 23.86 -11.94 13.09
N VAL A 135 23.53 -13.14 12.63
CA VAL A 135 23.77 -14.35 13.42
C VAL A 135 25.25 -14.65 13.44
N ASN A 136 25.84 -14.67 14.63
CA ASN A 136 27.18 -15.19 14.79
C ASN A 136 27.17 -16.72 14.65
N THR A 137 27.47 -17.20 13.45
CA THR A 137 27.52 -18.63 13.15
C THR A 137 28.78 -19.31 13.63
N THR A 138 29.72 -18.56 14.22
CA THR A 138 31.01 -19.09 14.72
C THR A 138 31.26 -18.58 16.14
N PRO A 139 30.64 -19.20 17.16
CA PRO A 139 30.87 -18.81 18.56
C PRO A 139 32.33 -18.86 18.92
N GLY A 140 32.86 -17.76 19.50
CA GLY A 140 34.24 -17.66 19.93
C GLY A 140 35.22 -17.05 18.91
N THR A 141 34.76 -16.52 17.79
CA THR A 141 35.58 -15.80 16.80
C THR A 141 35.35 -14.30 16.78
N THR A 142 34.56 -13.77 17.68
CA THR A 142 34.40 -12.32 17.89
C THR A 142 35.34 -11.88 19.02
N ASP A 143 36.45 -11.30 18.66
CA ASP A 143 37.20 -10.40 19.53
C ASP A 143 36.66 -8.98 19.42
#